data_2bad9f7f0a71fd22054a2d516b6df5fa
#
_entry.id   2bad9f7f0a71fd22054a2d516b6df5fa
#
_cell.length_a   1.000
_cell.length_b   1.000
_cell.length_c   1.000
_cell.angle_alpha   90.00
_cell.angle_beta   90.00
_cell.angle_gamma   90.00
#
_symmetry.space_group_name_H-M   'P 1'
#
loop_
_entity.id
_entity.type
_entity.pdbx_description
1 polymer ?
#
loop_
_entity_poly.entity_id
_entity_poly.type
_entity_poly.pdbx_seq_one_letter_code
_entity_poly.pdbx_strand_id
1 'polypeptide(L)'
;NDVKNIDGKPIYGHMDYGKKDPSLGWRFTDAWLSMAGTADIGIPNGVPVDEWGIRVDAKKCAPVGASVSRGGATNSPAAVYALTKYVDWMKKYAPKEATGMTFGEAGPVPAQGQIAQQIFWYTAFTADMTKAGLPVVNADGTPKWRMAPGPNGPYWKQGMQNGYQDVGSWTFFKGHDANKTAAAWLYAQFITAKTTSLKKTIVGLTPIRESDIQSKAMSDLAPKLGGLVEFYRSPARVAWTPTGTNVPDYPKLAQLWWKNVAQAVTGEKTPQGAMDNLAEEMDQVMSRLERAGMATCAPKLNKKEDPAKWLSDKGAPWKKLANEKPKGETIAYDALLNAWKAGKVR
;
A
#
# COMPACT_ATOMS: atom_id res chain seq x y z
N ASN A 1 -15.52 -10.05 21.87
CA ASN A 1 -16.12 -8.74 22.21
C ASN A 1 -16.70 -8.71 23.63
N ASP A 2 -15.83 -8.86 24.62
CA ASP A 2 -16.26 -8.79 26.01
C ASP A 2 -16.50 -7.32 26.44
N VAL A 3 -15.72 -6.39 25.86
CA VAL A 3 -15.92 -4.95 26.04
C VAL A 3 -16.78 -4.42 24.90
N LYS A 4 -18.04 -4.13 25.19
CA LYS A 4 -19.01 -3.61 24.20
C LYS A 4 -19.25 -2.12 24.31
N ASN A 5 -18.83 -1.52 25.41
CA ASN A 5 -19.10 -0.13 25.74
C ASN A 5 -18.02 0.43 26.65
N ILE A 6 -17.59 1.66 26.39
CA ILE A 6 -16.72 2.46 27.27
C ILE A 6 -17.38 3.83 27.41
N ASP A 7 -17.64 4.26 28.64
CA ASP A 7 -18.28 5.56 28.96
C ASP A 7 -19.57 5.82 28.17
N GLY A 8 -20.40 4.79 28.02
CA GLY A 8 -21.69 4.88 27.32
C GLY A 8 -21.56 4.83 25.78
N LYS A 9 -20.37 4.71 25.22
CA LYS A 9 -20.14 4.64 23.77
C LYS A 9 -19.85 3.22 23.33
N PRO A 10 -20.42 2.73 22.23
CA PRO A 10 -20.15 1.40 21.72
C PRO A 10 -18.68 1.29 21.28
N ILE A 11 -18.07 0.14 21.57
CA ILE A 11 -16.72 -0.22 21.11
C ILE A 11 -16.81 -1.37 20.14
N TYR A 12 -16.12 -1.21 19.03
CA TYR A 12 -16.01 -2.20 17.97
C TYR A 12 -14.61 -2.82 17.98
N GLY A 13 -14.54 -4.13 17.82
CA GLY A 13 -13.28 -4.86 17.86
C GLY A 13 -12.41 -4.59 16.63
N HIS A 14 -13.02 -4.26 15.49
CA HIS A 14 -12.34 -4.10 14.21
C HIS A 14 -12.99 -2.98 13.38
N MET A 15 -12.19 -2.37 12.50
CA MET A 15 -12.67 -1.46 11.47
C MET A 15 -12.04 -1.83 10.13
N ASP A 16 -12.88 -1.91 9.14
CA ASP A 16 -12.51 -2.03 7.74
C ASP A 16 -13.61 -1.41 6.88
N TYR A 17 -13.64 -1.62 5.57
CA TYR A 17 -14.66 -1.07 4.70
C TYR A 17 -15.07 -2.07 3.59
N GLY A 18 -16.30 -1.97 3.08
CA GLY A 18 -16.86 -3.00 2.22
C GLY A 18 -17.60 -2.51 0.99
N LYS A 19 -17.65 -1.20 0.74
CA LYS A 19 -18.35 -0.64 -0.42
C LYS A 19 -17.72 -1.14 -1.72
N LYS A 20 -18.56 -1.50 -2.68
CA LYS A 20 -18.14 -1.92 -4.04
C LYS A 20 -17.50 -0.74 -4.78
N ASP A 21 -16.21 -0.59 -4.62
CA ASP A 21 -15.39 0.52 -5.06
C ASP A 21 -13.98 0.02 -5.40
N PRO A 22 -13.21 0.65 -6.30
CA PRO A 22 -11.86 0.24 -6.64
C PRO A 22 -10.95 0.04 -5.43
N SER A 23 -11.10 0.85 -4.39
CA SER A 23 -10.29 0.75 -3.18
C SER A 23 -10.51 -0.56 -2.41
N LEU A 24 -11.70 -1.17 -2.52
CA LEU A 24 -11.99 -2.46 -1.88
C LEU A 24 -11.10 -3.58 -2.43
N GLY A 25 -10.83 -3.58 -3.74
CA GLY A 25 -9.91 -4.54 -4.35
C GLY A 25 -8.53 -4.42 -3.76
N TRP A 26 -7.96 -3.21 -3.74
CA TRP A 26 -6.65 -2.93 -3.13
C TRP A 26 -6.62 -3.28 -1.65
N ARG A 27 -7.68 -2.92 -0.93
CA ARG A 27 -7.80 -3.23 0.49
C ARG A 27 -7.62 -4.71 0.76
N PHE A 28 -8.28 -5.53 -0.03
CA PHE A 28 -8.23 -6.97 0.15
C PHE A 28 -6.89 -7.55 -0.30
N THR A 29 -6.42 -7.20 -1.50
CA THR A 29 -5.18 -7.75 -2.06
C THR A 29 -3.94 -7.30 -1.29
N ASP A 30 -3.89 -6.02 -0.91
CA ASP A 30 -2.68 -5.44 -0.32
C ASP A 30 -2.42 -5.90 1.12
N ALA A 31 -3.46 -6.25 1.84
CA ALA A 31 -3.32 -6.64 3.23
C ALA A 31 -3.78 -8.08 3.47
N TRP A 32 -5.05 -8.36 3.29
CA TRP A 32 -5.64 -9.62 3.71
C TRP A 32 -5.09 -10.82 2.95
N LEU A 33 -4.91 -10.67 1.64
CA LEU A 33 -4.40 -11.74 0.79
C LEU A 33 -2.94 -12.06 1.12
N SER A 34 -2.11 -11.03 1.28
CA SER A 34 -0.69 -11.20 1.63
C SER A 34 -0.50 -11.76 3.04
N MET A 35 -1.23 -11.24 4.03
CA MET A 35 -1.20 -11.74 5.41
C MET A 35 -1.63 -13.22 5.51
N ALA A 36 -2.54 -13.66 4.64
CA ALA A 36 -2.94 -15.07 4.60
C ALA A 36 -1.87 -15.98 4.01
N GLY A 37 -0.87 -15.45 3.30
CA GLY A 37 0.17 -16.24 2.67
C GLY A 37 -0.19 -16.74 1.27
N THR A 38 -1.00 -15.98 0.54
CA THR A 38 -1.37 -16.30 -0.85
C THR A 38 -0.30 -15.85 -1.84
N ALA A 39 0.16 -14.63 -1.69
CA ALA A 39 1.17 -14.05 -2.57
C ALA A 39 2.55 -14.50 -2.12
N ASP A 40 3.17 -15.29 -2.96
CA ASP A 40 4.52 -15.75 -2.78
C ASP A 40 5.32 -15.42 -4.04
N ILE A 41 6.19 -14.46 -3.96
CA ILE A 41 7.11 -14.11 -5.05
C ILE A 41 8.17 -15.23 -5.19
N GLY A 42 7.69 -16.44 -5.41
CA GLY A 42 8.49 -17.60 -5.72
C GLY A 42 9.05 -18.36 -4.52
N ILE A 43 8.77 -17.97 -3.27
CA ILE A 43 9.30 -18.61 -2.07
C ILE A 43 8.45 -18.21 -0.86
N PRO A 44 8.17 -19.03 0.12
CA PRO A 44 8.60 -20.41 0.31
C PRO A 44 7.57 -21.45 -0.12
N ASN A 45 6.46 -21.07 -0.75
CA ASN A 45 5.46 -22.02 -1.22
C ASN A 45 5.88 -22.77 -2.48
N GLY A 46 6.95 -22.30 -3.15
CA GLY A 46 7.45 -22.91 -4.37
C GLY A 46 6.56 -22.71 -5.60
N VAL A 47 5.53 -21.88 -5.49
CA VAL A 47 4.61 -21.55 -6.58
C VAL A 47 4.91 -20.15 -7.06
N PRO A 48 5.38 -19.93 -8.29
CA PRO A 48 5.70 -18.62 -8.82
C PRO A 48 4.42 -17.87 -9.21
N VAL A 49 3.74 -17.32 -8.21
CA VAL A 49 2.56 -16.46 -8.37
C VAL A 49 2.92 -15.02 -8.02
N ASP A 50 2.22 -14.08 -8.64
CA ASP A 50 2.29 -12.66 -8.26
C ASP A 50 1.42 -12.35 -7.03
N GLU A 51 1.35 -11.07 -6.66
CA GLU A 51 0.62 -10.60 -5.49
C GLU A 51 -0.88 -10.85 -5.57
N TRP A 52 -1.42 -11.08 -6.77
CA TRP A 52 -2.83 -11.41 -7.00
C TRP A 52 -3.09 -12.91 -7.18
N GLY A 53 -2.07 -13.72 -6.95
CA GLY A 53 -2.17 -15.17 -7.10
C GLY A 53 -2.11 -15.65 -8.56
N ILE A 54 -1.70 -14.79 -9.49
CA ILE A 54 -1.55 -15.16 -10.88
C ILE A 54 -0.20 -15.88 -11.07
N ARG A 55 -0.23 -17.08 -11.60
CA ARG A 55 1.00 -17.79 -11.98
C ARG A 55 1.61 -17.15 -13.22
N VAL A 56 2.89 -16.87 -13.12
CA VAL A 56 3.71 -16.33 -14.21
C VAL A 56 4.80 -17.33 -14.57
N ASP A 57 4.96 -17.65 -15.85
CA ASP A 57 6.11 -18.39 -16.34
C ASP A 57 7.33 -17.46 -16.33
N ALA A 58 8.26 -17.70 -15.41
CA ALA A 58 9.43 -16.85 -15.21
C ALA A 58 10.38 -16.84 -16.41
N LYS A 59 10.41 -17.90 -17.22
CA LYS A 59 11.28 -18.00 -18.42
C LYS A 59 10.71 -17.23 -19.59
N LYS A 60 9.40 -17.38 -19.82
CA LYS A 60 8.69 -16.72 -20.93
C LYS A 60 8.18 -15.34 -20.53
N CYS A 61 8.13 -15.04 -19.23
CA CYS A 61 7.48 -13.87 -18.67
C CYS A 61 6.04 -13.72 -19.18
N ALA A 62 5.28 -14.81 -19.08
CA ALA A 62 3.90 -14.86 -19.54
C ALA A 62 2.97 -15.36 -18.42
N PRO A 63 1.76 -14.78 -18.27
CA PRO A 63 0.79 -15.27 -17.32
C PRO A 63 0.27 -16.64 -17.76
N VAL A 64 0.15 -17.56 -16.81
CA VAL A 64 -0.31 -18.94 -17.05
C VAL A 64 -1.75 -19.10 -16.62
N GLY A 65 -2.11 -18.63 -15.44
CA GLY A 65 -3.46 -18.73 -14.91
C GLY A 65 -3.59 -18.16 -13.49
N ALA A 66 -4.80 -17.85 -13.10
CA ALA A 66 -5.17 -17.37 -11.79
C ALA A 66 -5.71 -18.50 -10.91
N SER A 67 -6.51 -19.39 -11.49
CA SER A 67 -7.11 -20.51 -10.76
C SER A 67 -6.06 -21.55 -10.34
N VAL A 68 -6.36 -22.24 -9.24
CA VAL A 68 -5.55 -23.37 -8.77
C VAL A 68 -5.41 -24.45 -9.82
N SER A 69 -6.49 -24.72 -10.60
CA SER A 69 -6.47 -25.68 -11.70
C SER A 69 -5.50 -25.32 -12.83
N ARG A 70 -5.15 -24.05 -12.96
CA ARG A 70 -4.13 -23.57 -13.90
C ARG A 70 -2.79 -23.23 -13.21
N GLY A 71 -2.64 -23.65 -11.98
CA GLY A 71 -1.42 -23.48 -11.19
C GLY A 71 -1.26 -22.10 -10.55
N GLY A 72 -2.31 -21.28 -10.55
CA GLY A 72 -2.39 -20.04 -9.79
C GLY A 72 -2.78 -20.27 -8.34
N ALA A 73 -3.10 -19.19 -7.63
CA ALA A 73 -3.45 -19.22 -6.20
C ALA A 73 -4.65 -18.29 -5.86
N THR A 74 -5.29 -17.68 -6.83
CA THR A 74 -6.37 -16.70 -6.60
C THR A 74 -7.54 -17.30 -5.83
N ASN A 75 -7.89 -18.56 -6.07
CA ASN A 75 -8.89 -19.31 -5.32
C ASN A 75 -8.27 -20.42 -4.43
N SER A 76 -7.03 -20.24 -4.02
CA SER A 76 -6.35 -21.18 -3.10
C SER A 76 -7.00 -21.18 -1.71
N PRO A 77 -6.76 -22.22 -0.90
CA PRO A 77 -7.24 -22.24 0.48
C PRO A 77 -6.84 -21.01 1.30
N ALA A 78 -5.65 -20.45 1.06
CA ALA A 78 -5.19 -19.23 1.71
C ALA A 78 -6.03 -18.01 1.30
N ALA A 79 -6.34 -17.86 0.02
CA ALA A 79 -7.14 -16.76 -0.49
C ALA A 79 -8.61 -16.83 -0.02
N VAL A 80 -9.19 -18.03 -0.04
CA VAL A 80 -10.55 -18.27 0.49
C VAL A 80 -10.60 -18.01 1.99
N TYR A 81 -9.58 -18.44 2.74
CA TYR A 81 -9.46 -18.14 4.17
C TYR A 81 -9.41 -16.61 4.42
N ALA A 82 -8.59 -15.89 3.65
CA ALA A 82 -8.50 -14.44 3.76
C ALA A 82 -9.87 -13.77 3.60
N LEU A 83 -10.60 -14.11 2.53
CA LEU A 83 -11.91 -13.53 2.28
C LEU A 83 -12.96 -13.95 3.32
N THR A 84 -12.89 -15.20 3.79
CA THR A 84 -13.76 -15.69 4.87
C THR A 84 -13.54 -14.87 6.14
N LYS A 85 -12.29 -14.65 6.52
CA LYS A 85 -11.96 -13.83 7.71
C LYS A 85 -12.33 -12.38 7.55
N TYR A 86 -12.09 -11.81 6.37
CA TYR A 86 -12.49 -10.44 6.07
C TYR A 86 -14.00 -10.22 6.27
N VAL A 87 -14.81 -11.07 5.65
CA VAL A 87 -16.27 -11.01 5.75
C VAL A 87 -16.75 -11.27 7.20
N ASP A 88 -16.16 -12.26 7.87
CA ASP A 88 -16.49 -12.62 9.25
C ASP A 88 -16.19 -11.48 10.22
N TRP A 89 -15.03 -10.84 10.10
CA TRP A 89 -14.65 -9.73 10.97
C TRP A 89 -15.48 -8.48 10.72
N MET A 90 -15.79 -8.20 9.47
CA MET A 90 -16.72 -7.12 9.12
C MET A 90 -18.10 -7.32 9.76
N LYS A 91 -18.64 -8.52 9.72
CA LYS A 91 -19.97 -8.82 10.28
C LYS A 91 -19.99 -8.86 11.80
N LYS A 92 -18.94 -9.38 12.44
CA LYS A 92 -18.93 -9.63 13.88
C LYS A 92 -18.38 -8.49 14.71
N TYR A 93 -17.43 -7.73 14.18
CA TYR A 93 -16.59 -6.84 14.97
C TYR A 93 -16.57 -5.40 14.48
N ALA A 94 -16.99 -5.12 13.26
CA ALA A 94 -17.02 -3.77 12.71
C ALA A 94 -18.37 -3.08 12.95
N PRO A 95 -18.44 -1.74 12.89
CA PRO A 95 -19.69 -1.01 12.78
C PRO A 95 -20.49 -1.51 11.56
N LYS A 96 -21.81 -1.55 11.67
CA LYS A 96 -22.68 -2.02 10.58
C LYS A 96 -22.51 -1.20 9.30
N GLU A 97 -22.25 0.07 9.45
CA GLU A 97 -22.05 1.05 8.38
C GLU A 97 -20.78 0.79 7.57
N ALA A 98 -19.80 0.09 8.15
CA ALA A 98 -18.51 -0.21 7.54
C ALA A 98 -18.65 -0.94 6.20
N THR A 99 -19.66 -1.79 6.02
CA THR A 99 -19.92 -2.49 4.76
C THR A 99 -20.29 -1.55 3.60
N GLY A 100 -20.79 -0.35 3.90
CA GLY A 100 -21.15 0.70 2.94
C GLY A 100 -20.10 1.80 2.78
N MET A 101 -19.01 1.74 3.53
CA MET A 101 -17.96 2.78 3.53
C MET A 101 -16.91 2.51 2.46
N THR A 102 -16.33 3.61 1.97
CA THR A 102 -15.12 3.66 1.15
C THR A 102 -13.87 3.81 2.02
N PHE A 103 -12.69 3.76 1.40
CA PHE A 103 -11.41 4.09 2.02
C PHE A 103 -11.42 5.42 2.79
N GLY A 104 -11.92 6.48 2.13
CA GLY A 104 -11.93 7.82 2.72
C GLY A 104 -12.89 7.98 3.90
N GLU A 105 -13.97 7.22 3.93
CA GLU A 105 -14.96 7.24 5.00
C GLU A 105 -14.50 6.40 6.21
N ALA A 106 -13.90 5.24 5.97
CA ALA A 106 -13.47 4.31 7.01
C ALA A 106 -12.18 4.71 7.72
N GLY A 107 -11.24 5.32 7.00
CA GLY A 107 -9.90 5.64 7.51
C GLY A 107 -9.89 6.51 8.77
N PRO A 108 -10.67 7.61 8.86
CA PRO A 108 -10.70 8.48 10.02
C PRO A 108 -11.46 7.92 11.22
N VAL A 109 -12.26 6.86 11.06
CA VAL A 109 -13.16 6.35 12.12
C VAL A 109 -12.42 5.99 13.42
N PRO A 110 -11.23 5.36 13.40
CA PRO A 110 -10.52 5.05 14.64
C PRO A 110 -10.18 6.26 15.50
N ALA A 111 -10.01 7.45 14.91
CA ALA A 111 -9.74 8.68 15.64
C ALA A 111 -10.86 9.07 16.62
N GLN A 112 -12.08 8.54 16.43
CA GLN A 112 -13.23 8.76 17.31
C GLN A 112 -13.16 7.96 18.63
N GLY A 113 -12.18 7.05 18.76
CA GLY A 113 -11.91 6.31 19.99
C GLY A 113 -12.83 5.10 20.24
N GLN A 114 -13.60 4.68 19.23
CA GLN A 114 -14.54 3.56 19.35
C GLN A 114 -14.05 2.27 18.70
N ILE A 115 -12.86 2.27 18.12
CA ILE A 115 -12.29 1.14 17.38
C ILE A 115 -11.09 0.59 18.14
N ALA A 116 -11.14 -0.70 18.47
CA ALA A 116 -10.03 -1.37 19.17
C ALA A 116 -8.83 -1.65 18.25
N GLN A 117 -9.09 -2.04 16.99
CA GLN A 117 -8.05 -2.22 15.99
C GLN A 117 -8.54 -1.90 14.58
N GLN A 118 -7.60 -1.50 13.73
CA GLN A 118 -7.82 -1.39 12.30
C GLN A 118 -6.60 -1.97 11.58
N ILE A 119 -6.83 -2.85 10.61
CA ILE A 119 -5.81 -3.23 9.65
C ILE A 119 -5.92 -2.21 8.51
N PHE A 120 -4.87 -1.41 8.30
CA PHE A 120 -4.94 -0.31 7.34
C PHE A 120 -3.55 0.07 6.83
N TRP A 121 -3.47 0.95 5.84
CA TRP A 121 -2.18 1.52 5.43
C TRP A 121 -1.64 2.41 6.53
N TYR A 122 -0.45 2.11 7.02
CA TYR A 122 0.12 2.68 8.23
C TYR A 122 0.35 4.21 8.18
N THR A 123 0.37 4.82 7.01
CA THR A 123 0.47 6.29 6.86
C THR A 123 -0.87 6.95 6.57
N ALA A 124 -1.86 6.16 6.12
CA ALA A 124 -3.17 6.72 5.88
C ALA A 124 -3.80 7.15 7.21
N PHE A 125 -4.24 8.38 7.26
CA PHE A 125 -4.94 8.95 8.41
C PHE A 125 -4.16 9.02 9.73
N THR A 126 -2.87 8.62 9.79
CA THR A 126 -2.05 8.74 11.00
C THR A 126 -1.99 10.17 11.49
N ALA A 127 -1.84 11.14 10.58
CA ALA A 127 -1.85 12.55 10.94
C ALA A 127 -3.18 12.99 11.58
N ASP A 128 -4.31 12.39 11.18
CA ASP A 128 -5.61 12.67 11.78
C ASP A 128 -5.72 12.12 13.20
N MET A 129 -5.05 11.01 13.50
CA MET A 129 -5.07 10.37 14.82
C MET A 129 -4.12 11.02 15.85
N THR A 130 -3.34 12.03 15.46
CA THR A 130 -2.39 12.75 16.34
C THR A 130 -2.85 14.13 16.76
N LYS A 131 -4.03 14.56 16.31
CA LYS A 131 -4.57 15.89 16.63
C LYS A 131 -4.94 16.00 18.10
N ALA A 132 -4.53 17.10 18.72
CA ALA A 132 -4.88 17.38 20.11
C ALA A 132 -6.41 17.42 20.30
N GLY A 133 -6.87 16.96 21.46
CA GLY A 133 -8.30 16.93 21.80
C GLY A 133 -9.07 15.70 21.30
N LEU A 134 -8.46 14.84 20.50
CA LEU A 134 -9.09 13.59 20.10
C LEU A 134 -9.13 12.57 21.25
N PRO A 135 -10.16 11.72 21.32
CA PRO A 135 -10.26 10.66 22.34
C PRO A 135 -9.06 9.71 22.36
N VAL A 136 -8.38 9.55 21.22
CA VAL A 136 -7.23 8.66 21.02
C VAL A 136 -5.89 9.31 21.31
N VAL A 137 -5.88 10.55 21.82
CA VAL A 137 -4.67 11.32 22.16
C VAL A 137 -4.72 11.73 23.62
N ASN A 138 -3.62 11.54 24.35
CA ASN A 138 -3.46 11.98 25.73
C ASN A 138 -3.27 13.50 25.82
N ALA A 139 -3.44 14.06 27.00
CA ALA A 139 -3.26 15.50 27.24
C ALA A 139 -1.84 16.00 26.90
N ASP A 140 -0.83 15.15 27.05
CA ASP A 140 0.56 15.45 26.70
C ASP A 140 0.87 15.30 25.18
N GLY A 141 -0.15 14.95 24.39
CA GLY A 141 -0.03 14.74 22.95
C GLY A 141 0.48 13.36 22.54
N THR A 142 0.68 12.44 23.48
CA THR A 142 1.04 11.05 23.16
C THR A 142 -0.19 10.26 22.72
N PRO A 143 -0.05 9.30 21.78
CA PRO A 143 -1.18 8.51 21.31
C PRO A 143 -1.56 7.41 22.30
N LYS A 144 -2.86 7.11 22.38
CA LYS A 144 -3.41 5.93 23.07
C LYS A 144 -3.44 4.68 22.19
N TRP A 145 -2.89 4.76 20.98
CA TRP A 145 -2.81 3.71 20.00
C TRP A 145 -1.37 3.40 19.63
N ARG A 146 -1.14 2.23 19.08
CA ARG A 146 0.17 1.84 18.54
C ARG A 146 0.01 1.16 17.20
N MET A 147 1.03 1.33 16.37
CA MET A 147 1.21 0.56 15.15
C MET A 147 1.91 -0.76 15.45
N ALA A 148 1.50 -1.78 14.70
CA ALA A 148 2.14 -3.10 14.67
C ALA A 148 2.17 -3.59 13.22
N PRO A 149 3.09 -4.48 12.86
CA PRO A 149 3.01 -5.23 11.61
C PRO A 149 1.67 -5.96 11.49
N GLY A 150 1.20 -6.15 10.26
CA GLY A 150 0.01 -6.95 10.00
C GLY A 150 0.16 -8.38 10.55
N PRO A 151 -0.92 -9.00 11.04
CA PRO A 151 -0.86 -10.36 11.57
C PRO A 151 -0.64 -11.39 10.45
N ASN A 152 0.02 -12.49 10.77
CA ASN A 152 0.20 -13.61 9.85
C ASN A 152 -0.95 -14.60 9.97
N GLY A 153 -1.48 -15.04 8.83
CA GLY A 153 -2.47 -16.09 8.76
C GLY A 153 -1.85 -17.50 8.80
N PRO A 154 -2.69 -18.55 8.87
CA PRO A 154 -2.22 -19.93 9.05
C PRO A 154 -1.45 -20.50 7.85
N TYR A 155 -1.57 -19.90 6.68
CA TYR A 155 -0.83 -20.32 5.48
C TYR A 155 0.44 -19.52 5.27
N TRP A 156 0.65 -18.45 6.06
CA TRP A 156 1.85 -17.64 5.99
C TRP A 156 3.05 -18.39 6.56
N LYS A 157 4.18 -18.32 5.87
CA LYS A 157 5.44 -18.94 6.29
C LYS A 157 6.55 -17.91 6.40
N GLN A 158 7.53 -18.18 7.22
CA GLN A 158 8.71 -17.34 7.37
C GLN A 158 9.39 -17.10 5.99
N GLY A 159 9.64 -15.84 5.68
CA GLY A 159 10.18 -15.41 4.39
C GLY A 159 9.14 -14.92 3.39
N MET A 160 7.87 -15.19 3.61
CA MET A 160 6.79 -14.54 2.87
C MET A 160 6.70 -13.05 3.22
N GLN A 161 6.21 -12.28 2.29
CA GLN A 161 5.94 -10.86 2.49
C GLN A 161 4.61 -10.67 3.19
N ASN A 162 4.49 -9.58 3.93
CA ASN A 162 3.34 -9.30 4.76
C ASN A 162 2.88 -7.84 4.58
N GLY A 163 1.79 -7.66 3.89
CA GLY A 163 1.30 -6.36 3.50
C GLY A 163 1.90 -5.86 2.18
N TYR A 164 1.66 -4.61 1.84
CA TYR A 164 2.18 -4.03 0.62
C TYR A 164 2.76 -2.64 0.83
N GLN A 165 3.63 -2.25 -0.06
CA GLN A 165 4.18 -0.91 -0.14
C GLN A 165 3.82 -0.29 -1.49
N ASP A 166 3.15 0.85 -1.46
CA ASP A 166 2.90 1.63 -2.66
C ASP A 166 4.21 2.20 -3.20
N VAL A 167 4.50 1.89 -4.45
CA VAL A 167 5.71 2.33 -5.16
C VAL A 167 5.28 3.26 -6.30
N GLY A 168 4.63 4.35 -5.94
CA GLY A 168 4.23 5.37 -6.90
C GLY A 168 5.43 5.95 -7.64
N SER A 169 5.35 6.00 -8.96
CA SER A 169 6.39 6.58 -9.82
C SER A 169 5.82 7.67 -10.70
N TRP A 170 6.66 8.65 -10.99
CA TRP A 170 6.34 9.68 -11.98
C TRP A 170 6.65 9.14 -13.38
N THR A 171 5.67 9.25 -14.26
CA THR A 171 5.81 8.94 -15.67
C THR A 171 5.58 10.20 -16.50
N PHE A 172 6.24 10.29 -17.64
CA PHE A 172 6.15 11.44 -18.53
C PHE A 172 5.49 11.02 -19.83
N PHE A 173 4.49 11.78 -20.27
CA PHE A 173 3.81 11.48 -21.51
C PHE A 173 4.74 11.76 -22.71
N LYS A 174 4.92 10.76 -23.54
CA LYS A 174 5.88 10.78 -24.66
C LYS A 174 5.54 11.82 -25.74
N GLY A 175 4.28 12.22 -25.86
CA GLY A 175 3.79 13.18 -26.83
C GLY A 175 3.89 14.65 -26.38
N HIS A 176 4.45 14.95 -25.22
CA HIS A 176 4.68 16.33 -24.82
C HIS A 176 5.83 16.95 -25.60
N ASP A 177 5.72 18.27 -25.87
CA ASP A 177 6.84 19.05 -26.34
C ASP A 177 7.97 19.12 -25.29
N ALA A 178 9.15 19.57 -25.73
CA ALA A 178 10.33 19.63 -24.87
C ALA A 178 10.12 20.52 -23.62
N ASN A 179 9.41 21.63 -23.75
CA ASN A 179 9.19 22.55 -22.63
C ASN A 179 8.24 21.95 -21.57
N LYS A 180 7.16 21.30 -21.99
CA LYS A 180 6.26 20.60 -21.08
C LYS A 180 6.95 19.44 -20.39
N THR A 181 7.77 18.67 -21.12
CA THR A 181 8.55 17.58 -20.55
C THR A 181 9.55 18.12 -19.52
N ALA A 182 10.22 19.22 -19.83
CA ALA A 182 11.14 19.89 -18.91
C ALA A 182 10.43 20.39 -17.63
N ALA A 183 9.30 21.03 -17.78
CA ALA A 183 8.51 21.52 -16.65
C ALA A 183 8.02 20.36 -15.76
N ALA A 184 7.50 19.30 -16.36
CA ALA A 184 7.07 18.10 -15.64
C ALA A 184 8.22 17.43 -14.88
N TRP A 185 9.40 17.35 -15.50
CA TRP A 185 10.60 16.82 -14.85
C TRP A 185 11.07 17.68 -13.68
N LEU A 186 11.10 19.00 -13.84
CA LEU A 186 11.42 19.94 -12.77
C LEU A 186 10.47 19.81 -11.59
N TYR A 187 9.17 19.68 -11.88
CA TYR A 187 8.16 19.48 -10.84
C TYR A 187 8.39 18.16 -10.10
N ALA A 188 8.60 17.05 -10.81
CA ALA A 188 8.87 15.76 -10.20
C ALA A 188 10.13 15.80 -9.31
N GLN A 189 11.19 16.47 -9.76
CA GLN A 189 12.39 16.67 -8.96
C GLN A 189 12.14 17.53 -7.72
N PHE A 190 11.39 18.61 -7.86
CA PHE A 190 11.03 19.47 -6.74
C PHE A 190 10.27 18.70 -5.65
N ILE A 191 9.23 17.97 -6.02
CA ILE A 191 8.41 17.25 -5.03
C ILE A 191 9.11 16.05 -4.41
N THR A 192 10.15 15.52 -5.06
CA THR A 192 10.98 14.42 -4.53
C THR A 192 12.30 14.89 -3.94
N ALA A 193 12.62 16.19 -4.02
CA ALA A 193 13.83 16.75 -3.42
C ALA A 193 13.87 16.51 -1.90
N LYS A 194 15.06 16.33 -1.35
CA LYS A 194 15.26 16.02 0.08
C LYS A 194 14.50 16.99 1.01
N THR A 195 14.59 18.27 0.75
CA THR A 195 13.94 19.31 1.56
C THR A 195 12.42 19.25 1.48
N THR A 196 11.87 19.10 0.28
CA THR A 196 10.42 18.98 0.07
C THR A 196 9.89 17.67 0.63
N SER A 197 10.61 16.57 0.44
CA SER A 197 10.26 15.27 0.99
C SER A 197 10.20 15.27 2.51
N LEU A 198 11.18 15.86 3.19
CA LEU A 198 11.16 16.02 4.63
C LEU A 198 9.95 16.84 5.11
N LYS A 199 9.63 17.93 4.42
CA LYS A 199 8.44 18.74 4.74
C LYS A 199 7.17 17.90 4.67
N LYS A 200 6.99 17.17 3.59
CA LYS A 200 5.84 16.29 3.39
C LYS A 200 5.74 15.24 4.50
N THR A 201 6.87 14.63 4.86
CA THR A 201 6.95 13.62 5.93
C THR A 201 6.53 14.19 7.29
N ILE A 202 6.99 15.39 7.63
CA ILE A 202 6.66 16.03 8.92
C ILE A 202 5.18 16.36 9.05
N VAL A 203 4.51 16.70 7.95
CA VAL A 203 3.06 16.95 7.96
C VAL A 203 2.21 15.67 7.84
N GLY A 204 2.83 14.49 7.88
CA GLY A 204 2.15 13.20 7.99
C GLY A 204 2.07 12.39 6.71
N LEU A 205 2.74 12.80 5.62
CA LEU A 205 2.79 12.00 4.40
C LEU A 205 3.87 10.92 4.52
N THR A 206 3.71 9.84 3.74
CA THR A 206 4.67 8.73 3.70
C THR A 206 6.07 9.22 3.32
N PRO A 207 7.11 8.94 4.11
CA PRO A 207 8.47 9.27 3.74
C PRO A 207 8.92 8.45 2.53
N ILE A 208 9.46 9.12 1.54
CA ILE A 208 9.98 8.49 0.31
C ILE A 208 11.51 8.39 0.28
N ARG A 209 12.17 8.89 1.32
CA ARG A 209 13.62 8.89 1.43
C ARG A 209 14.07 8.37 2.80
N GLU A 210 15.12 7.62 2.80
CA GLU A 210 15.76 7.18 4.04
C GLU A 210 16.26 8.37 4.88
N SER A 211 16.76 9.42 4.23
CA SER A 211 17.16 10.65 4.91
C SER A 211 16.03 11.32 5.71
N ASP A 212 14.78 11.16 5.28
CA ASP A 212 13.61 11.66 6.03
C ASP A 212 13.38 10.81 7.27
N ILE A 213 13.38 9.48 7.09
CA ILE A 213 13.18 8.49 8.15
C ILE A 213 14.25 8.63 9.26
N GLN A 214 15.50 8.88 8.87
CA GLN A 214 16.63 8.99 9.79
C GLN A 214 16.84 10.41 10.35
N SER A 215 16.01 11.37 9.94
CA SER A 215 16.17 12.76 10.36
C SER A 215 15.89 12.94 11.86
N LYS A 216 16.55 13.95 12.45
CA LYS A 216 16.24 14.40 13.81
C LYS A 216 14.78 14.81 13.96
N ALA A 217 14.20 15.45 12.95
CA ALA A 217 12.81 15.86 12.96
C ALA A 217 11.86 14.67 13.16
N MET A 218 12.11 13.53 12.48
CA MET A 218 11.33 12.31 12.70
C MET A 218 11.56 11.71 14.08
N SER A 219 12.78 11.78 14.61
CA SER A 219 13.07 11.33 15.98
C SER A 219 12.29 12.15 17.01
N ASP A 220 12.22 13.46 16.83
CA ASP A 220 11.48 14.37 17.72
C ASP A 220 9.95 14.13 17.67
N LEU A 221 9.44 13.63 16.54
CA LEU A 221 8.03 13.26 16.37
C LEU A 221 7.69 11.85 16.88
N ALA A 222 8.67 10.96 17.01
CA ALA A 222 8.46 9.55 17.34
C ALA A 222 7.52 9.32 18.54
N PRO A 223 7.62 10.05 19.68
CA PRO A 223 6.72 9.85 20.80
C PRO A 223 5.23 10.08 20.48
N LYS A 224 4.94 10.86 19.44
CA LYS A 224 3.58 11.24 19.04
C LYS A 224 3.02 10.34 17.93
N LEU A 225 3.81 9.44 17.36
CA LEU A 225 3.45 8.66 16.17
C LEU A 225 3.24 7.16 16.45
N GLY A 226 3.01 6.77 17.72
CA GLY A 226 2.53 5.43 18.09
C GLY A 226 3.36 4.25 17.59
N GLY A 227 4.68 4.41 17.41
CA GLY A 227 5.58 3.38 16.90
C GLY A 227 5.82 3.43 15.39
N LEU A 228 5.28 4.43 14.70
CA LEU A 228 5.44 4.57 13.25
C LEU A 228 6.91 4.78 12.84
N VAL A 229 7.64 5.60 13.58
CA VAL A 229 9.06 5.90 13.28
C VAL A 229 9.93 4.68 13.51
N GLU A 230 9.67 3.96 14.59
CA GLU A 230 10.33 2.69 14.91
C GLU A 230 10.06 1.65 13.82
N PHE A 231 8.83 1.57 13.33
CA PHE A 231 8.48 0.70 12.21
C PHE A 231 9.25 1.07 10.94
N TYR A 232 9.30 2.34 10.56
CA TYR A 232 10.08 2.80 9.41
C TYR A 232 11.56 2.43 9.49
N ARG A 233 12.13 2.39 10.69
CA ARG A 233 13.54 2.06 10.96
C ARG A 233 13.77 0.57 11.18
N SER A 234 12.71 -0.23 11.27
CA SER A 234 12.81 -1.65 11.56
C SER A 234 13.10 -2.50 10.32
N PRO A 235 13.72 -3.68 10.48
CA PRO A 235 13.87 -4.66 9.41
C PRO A 235 12.53 -5.16 8.86
N ALA A 236 11.44 -5.09 9.63
CA ALA A 236 10.11 -5.54 9.19
C ALA A 236 9.63 -4.80 7.94
N ARG A 237 10.10 -3.56 7.72
CA ARG A 237 9.77 -2.78 6.53
C ARG A 237 10.18 -3.45 5.22
N VAL A 238 11.23 -4.25 5.21
CA VAL A 238 11.72 -4.91 3.98
C VAL A 238 10.93 -6.15 3.61
N ALA A 239 10.05 -6.62 4.49
CA ALA A 239 9.16 -7.76 4.24
C ALA A 239 7.90 -7.40 3.46
N TRP A 240 7.90 -6.28 2.76
CA TRP A 240 6.74 -5.75 2.04
C TRP A 240 6.84 -6.06 0.56
N THR A 241 5.70 -6.36 -0.04
CA THR A 241 5.59 -6.62 -1.47
C THR A 241 5.15 -5.37 -2.23
N PRO A 242 5.59 -5.16 -3.47
CA PRO A 242 4.95 -4.21 -4.37
C PRO A 242 3.48 -4.59 -4.60
N THR A 243 2.65 -3.59 -4.84
CA THR A 243 1.22 -3.81 -5.07
C THR A 243 0.91 -4.24 -6.49
N GLY A 244 -0.14 -5.06 -6.63
CA GLY A 244 -0.78 -5.36 -7.90
C GLY A 244 -0.16 -6.50 -8.69
N THR A 245 -0.37 -6.46 -9.97
CA THR A 245 0.10 -7.48 -10.92
C THR A 245 0.83 -6.84 -12.09
N ASN A 246 1.78 -7.56 -12.65
CA ASN A 246 2.47 -7.18 -13.87
C ASN A 246 1.79 -7.72 -15.16
N VAL A 247 0.66 -8.36 -15.01
CA VAL A 247 -0.11 -8.87 -16.15
C VAL A 247 -0.77 -7.69 -16.88
N PRO A 248 -0.74 -7.66 -18.21
CA PRO A 248 -1.47 -6.66 -19.00
C PRO A 248 -2.97 -6.63 -18.66
N ASP A 249 -3.62 -5.49 -18.96
CA ASP A 249 -5.04 -5.25 -18.65
C ASP A 249 -5.34 -5.16 -17.12
N TYR A 250 -4.42 -4.57 -16.38
CA TYR A 250 -4.58 -4.29 -14.96
C TYR A 250 -5.96 -3.68 -14.61
N PRO A 251 -6.51 -2.67 -15.33
CA PRO A 251 -7.81 -2.09 -14.96
C PRO A 251 -8.94 -3.12 -14.98
N LYS A 252 -8.93 -4.06 -15.92
CA LYS A 252 -9.93 -5.12 -16.00
C LYS A 252 -9.76 -6.13 -14.86
N LEU A 253 -8.53 -6.56 -14.60
CA LEU A 253 -8.23 -7.47 -13.50
C LEU A 253 -8.59 -6.86 -12.14
N ALA A 254 -8.24 -5.60 -11.91
CA ALA A 254 -8.61 -4.88 -10.69
C ALA A 254 -10.13 -4.81 -10.51
N GLN A 255 -10.89 -4.53 -11.59
CA GLN A 255 -12.34 -4.52 -11.53
C GLN A 255 -12.92 -5.85 -11.07
N LEU A 256 -12.35 -6.97 -11.48
CA LEU A 256 -12.79 -8.30 -11.06
C LEU A 256 -12.61 -8.50 -9.56
N TRP A 257 -11.52 -8.02 -8.99
CA TRP A 257 -11.26 -8.09 -7.55
C TRP A 257 -12.36 -7.41 -6.74
N TRP A 258 -12.58 -6.10 -6.93
CA TRP A 258 -13.56 -5.41 -6.08
C TRP A 258 -15.01 -5.89 -6.32
N LYS A 259 -15.32 -6.33 -7.53
CA LYS A 259 -16.62 -6.93 -7.83
C LYS A 259 -16.87 -8.18 -6.98
N ASN A 260 -15.94 -9.13 -7.03
CA ASN A 260 -16.12 -10.42 -6.37
C ASN A 260 -15.98 -10.33 -4.85
N VAL A 261 -15.05 -9.51 -4.35
CA VAL A 261 -14.92 -9.24 -2.91
C VAL A 261 -16.19 -8.60 -2.36
N ALA A 262 -16.76 -7.60 -3.06
CA ALA A 262 -18.02 -6.98 -2.65
C ALA A 262 -19.19 -7.97 -2.60
N GLN A 263 -19.29 -8.89 -3.54
CA GLN A 263 -20.33 -9.92 -3.54
C GLN A 263 -20.25 -10.86 -2.32
N ALA A 264 -19.03 -11.12 -1.85
CA ALA A 264 -18.86 -11.86 -0.59
C ALA A 264 -19.21 -11.02 0.64
N VAL A 265 -18.80 -9.75 0.67
CA VAL A 265 -19.11 -8.82 1.77
C VAL A 265 -20.61 -8.62 1.95
N THR A 266 -21.34 -8.47 0.85
CA THR A 266 -22.81 -8.32 0.86
C THR A 266 -23.55 -9.63 1.11
N GLY A 267 -22.88 -10.77 1.01
CA GLY A 267 -23.49 -12.10 1.15
C GLY A 267 -24.19 -12.61 -0.12
N GLU A 268 -24.01 -11.94 -1.25
CA GLU A 268 -24.49 -12.40 -2.56
C GLU A 268 -23.83 -13.72 -2.97
N LYS A 269 -22.55 -13.89 -2.60
CA LYS A 269 -21.80 -15.13 -2.80
C LYS A 269 -21.12 -15.56 -1.50
N THR A 270 -20.88 -16.88 -1.35
CA THR A 270 -19.97 -17.36 -0.33
C THR A 270 -18.54 -16.92 -0.67
N PRO A 271 -17.64 -16.81 0.32
CA PRO A 271 -16.23 -16.50 0.04
C PRO A 271 -15.59 -17.46 -0.97
N GLN A 272 -15.84 -18.76 -0.86
CA GLN A 272 -15.38 -19.74 -1.84
C GLN A 272 -15.92 -19.44 -3.23
N GLY A 273 -17.24 -19.29 -3.37
CA GLY A 273 -17.88 -19.02 -4.67
C GLY A 273 -17.43 -17.70 -5.28
N ALA A 274 -17.13 -16.68 -4.47
CA ALA A 274 -16.60 -15.42 -4.95
C ALA A 274 -15.16 -15.57 -5.48
N MET A 275 -14.30 -16.31 -4.77
CA MET A 275 -12.92 -16.54 -5.21
C MET A 275 -12.84 -17.46 -6.43
N ASP A 276 -13.69 -18.48 -6.51
CA ASP A 276 -13.77 -19.36 -7.69
C ASP A 276 -14.21 -18.58 -8.93
N ASN A 277 -15.25 -17.76 -8.80
CA ASN A 277 -15.72 -16.91 -9.88
C ASN A 277 -14.66 -15.88 -10.31
N LEU A 278 -13.96 -15.27 -9.35
CA LEU A 278 -12.88 -14.35 -9.62
C LEU A 278 -11.76 -15.02 -10.43
N ALA A 279 -11.32 -16.20 -9.99
CA ALA A 279 -10.23 -16.94 -10.63
C ALA A 279 -10.61 -17.34 -12.07
N GLU A 280 -11.84 -17.78 -12.30
CA GLU A 280 -12.36 -18.10 -13.63
C GLU A 280 -12.41 -16.86 -14.54
N GLU A 281 -12.96 -15.75 -14.05
CA GLU A 281 -13.01 -14.50 -14.81
C GLU A 281 -11.61 -13.98 -15.18
N MET A 282 -10.65 -14.10 -14.26
CA MET A 282 -9.25 -13.74 -14.51
C MET A 282 -8.60 -14.68 -15.54
N ASP A 283 -8.87 -15.98 -15.48
CA ASP A 283 -8.38 -16.95 -16.45
C ASP A 283 -8.93 -16.67 -17.86
N GLN A 284 -10.16 -16.22 -17.98
CA GLN A 284 -10.76 -15.77 -19.24
C GLN A 284 -10.01 -14.53 -19.81
N VAL A 285 -9.67 -13.57 -18.95
CA VAL A 285 -8.84 -12.41 -19.37
C VAL A 285 -7.49 -12.86 -19.90
N MET A 286 -6.78 -13.75 -19.18
CA MET A 286 -5.49 -14.27 -19.60
C MET A 286 -5.56 -15.04 -20.91
N SER A 287 -6.58 -15.88 -21.09
CA SER A 287 -6.79 -16.62 -22.34
C SER A 287 -7.08 -15.68 -23.52
N ARG A 288 -7.76 -14.54 -23.28
CA ARG A 288 -7.94 -13.50 -24.28
C ARG A 288 -6.64 -12.82 -24.65
N LEU A 289 -5.83 -12.44 -23.67
CA LEU A 289 -4.53 -11.82 -23.88
C LEU A 289 -3.58 -12.75 -24.65
N GLU A 290 -3.59 -14.05 -24.34
CA GLU A 290 -2.82 -15.06 -25.04
C GLU A 290 -3.21 -15.14 -26.52
N ARG A 291 -4.52 -15.27 -26.83
CA ARG A 291 -5.01 -15.30 -28.22
C ARG A 291 -4.69 -14.01 -29.00
N ALA A 292 -4.63 -12.88 -28.32
CA ALA A 292 -4.28 -11.60 -28.90
C ALA A 292 -2.76 -11.37 -29.04
N GLY A 293 -1.92 -12.32 -28.63
CA GLY A 293 -0.47 -12.16 -28.61
C GLY A 293 0.03 -11.11 -27.59
N MET A 294 -0.82 -10.75 -26.62
CA MET A 294 -0.55 -9.71 -25.62
C MET A 294 -0.22 -10.28 -24.23
N ALA A 295 -0.09 -11.59 -24.12
CA ALA A 295 0.20 -12.27 -22.84
C ALA A 295 1.67 -12.13 -22.47
N THR A 296 2.16 -10.92 -22.40
CA THR A 296 3.51 -10.63 -21.92
C THR A 296 3.43 -9.95 -20.56
N CYS A 297 4.31 -10.33 -19.65
CA CYS A 297 4.41 -9.60 -18.40
C CYS A 297 5.19 -8.29 -18.61
N ALA A 298 5.19 -7.44 -17.60
CA ALA A 298 5.88 -6.16 -17.61
C ALA A 298 7.34 -6.29 -18.09
N PRO A 299 7.90 -5.25 -18.66
CA PRO A 299 9.28 -5.25 -19.09
C PRO A 299 10.19 -5.72 -17.97
N LYS A 300 11.24 -6.43 -18.33
CA LYS A 300 12.26 -6.90 -17.38
C LYS A 300 12.67 -5.74 -16.49
N LEU A 301 12.63 -5.96 -15.19
CA LEU A 301 13.17 -5.00 -14.24
C LEU A 301 14.60 -4.65 -14.68
N ASN A 302 14.87 -3.37 -14.81
CA ASN A 302 16.21 -2.91 -15.04
C ASN A 302 17.11 -3.46 -13.93
N LYS A 303 18.31 -3.90 -14.30
CA LYS A 303 19.31 -4.24 -13.28
C LYS A 303 19.45 -3.05 -12.35
N LYS A 304 19.58 -3.32 -11.06
CA LYS A 304 19.96 -2.29 -10.10
C LYS A 304 21.32 -1.74 -10.54
N GLU A 305 21.31 -0.54 -11.06
CA GLU A 305 22.50 0.14 -11.56
C GLU A 305 22.98 1.18 -10.56
N ASP A 306 24.26 1.45 -10.61
CA ASP A 306 24.84 2.54 -9.82
C ASP A 306 24.11 3.86 -10.18
N PRO A 307 23.59 4.61 -9.21
CA PRO A 307 23.00 5.92 -9.46
C PRO A 307 23.92 6.87 -10.23
N ALA A 308 25.25 6.75 -10.08
CA ALA A 308 26.23 7.52 -10.82
C ALA A 308 26.17 7.28 -12.35
N LYS A 309 25.79 6.08 -12.78
CA LYS A 309 25.56 5.79 -14.19
C LYS A 309 24.47 6.66 -14.80
N TRP A 310 23.37 6.82 -14.08
CA TRP A 310 22.27 7.68 -14.52
C TRP A 310 22.64 9.16 -14.57
N LEU A 311 23.53 9.59 -13.67
CA LEU A 311 24.07 10.95 -13.70
C LEU A 311 24.97 11.20 -14.90
N SER A 312 25.61 10.19 -15.44
CA SER A 312 26.50 10.28 -16.62
C SER A 312 25.81 9.99 -17.95
N ASP A 313 24.60 9.43 -17.93
CA ASP A 313 23.87 9.08 -19.16
C ASP A 313 23.47 10.32 -19.97
N LYS A 314 23.93 10.43 -21.23
CA LYS A 314 23.62 11.55 -22.13
C LYS A 314 22.14 11.64 -22.50
N GLY A 315 21.43 10.52 -22.49
CA GLY A 315 20.00 10.45 -22.80
C GLY A 315 19.09 10.84 -21.66
N ALA A 316 19.60 10.94 -20.41
CA ALA A 316 18.79 11.33 -19.29
C ALA A 316 18.42 12.83 -19.36
N PRO A 317 17.15 13.19 -19.40
CA PRO A 317 16.77 14.59 -19.37
C PRO A 317 17.16 15.21 -18.02
N TRP A 318 17.67 16.43 -18.03
CA TRP A 318 17.89 17.24 -16.80
C TRP A 318 18.70 16.54 -15.72
N LYS A 319 19.84 15.98 -16.09
CA LYS A 319 20.75 15.24 -15.23
C LYS A 319 21.15 15.87 -13.92
N LYS A 320 20.99 17.14 -13.82
CA LYS A 320 21.64 17.94 -12.80
C LYS A 320 20.87 18.12 -11.52
N LEU A 321 19.60 17.73 -11.44
CA LEU A 321 18.76 18.22 -10.38
C LEU A 321 18.59 17.29 -9.19
N ALA A 322 18.87 15.99 -9.33
CA ALA A 322 18.68 15.06 -8.22
C ALA A 322 19.71 15.25 -7.08
N ASN A 323 20.93 15.64 -7.46
CA ASN A 323 22.05 15.80 -6.51
C ASN A 323 22.81 17.12 -6.67
N GLU A 324 22.45 17.92 -7.64
CA GLU A 324 23.01 19.25 -7.73
C GLU A 324 22.42 20.11 -6.62
N LYS A 325 23.29 20.85 -5.99
CA LYS A 325 22.90 22.04 -5.28
C LYS A 325 22.09 22.87 -6.28
N PRO A 326 20.78 23.10 -6.04
CA PRO A 326 20.07 24.12 -6.82
C PRO A 326 20.95 25.37 -6.79
N LYS A 327 20.84 26.25 -7.78
CA LYS A 327 21.50 27.55 -7.72
C LYS A 327 21.19 28.17 -6.37
N GLY A 328 22.08 27.95 -5.41
CA GLY A 328 21.84 28.20 -4.02
C GLY A 328 22.25 26.99 -3.16
N GLU A 329 22.51 27.22 -1.94
CA GLU A 329 22.98 26.22 -1.00
C GLU A 329 21.87 25.22 -0.67
N THR A 330 22.21 23.95 -0.57
CA THR A 330 21.33 22.95 0.03
C THR A 330 21.21 23.29 1.51
N ILE A 331 20.03 23.72 1.94
CA ILE A 331 19.78 24.00 3.34
C ILE A 331 19.74 22.66 4.08
N ALA A 332 20.48 22.54 5.17
CA ALA A 332 20.43 21.39 6.06
C ALA A 332 18.98 21.19 6.56
N TYR A 333 18.53 19.95 6.73
CA TYR A 333 17.16 19.64 7.14
C TYR A 333 16.72 20.38 8.40
N ASP A 334 17.58 20.39 9.43
CA ASP A 334 17.26 21.05 10.70
C ASP A 334 17.18 22.58 10.54
N ALA A 335 18.05 23.16 9.72
CA ALA A 335 18.00 24.59 9.41
C ALA A 335 16.73 24.96 8.66
N LEU A 336 16.30 24.14 7.69
CA LEU A 336 15.05 24.32 6.96
C LEU A 336 13.83 24.19 7.88
N LEU A 337 13.82 23.19 8.74
CA LEU A 337 12.76 22.97 9.72
C LEU A 337 12.62 24.16 10.68
N ASN A 338 13.75 24.66 11.18
CA ASN A 338 13.75 25.82 12.05
C ASN A 338 13.28 27.09 11.32
N ALA A 339 13.65 27.27 10.06
CA ALA A 339 13.18 28.36 9.24
C ALA A 339 11.65 28.31 9.01
N TRP A 340 11.08 27.12 8.84
CA TRP A 340 9.64 26.95 8.74
C TRP A 340 8.90 27.23 10.05
N LYS A 341 9.40 26.69 11.16
CA LYS A 341 8.84 27.00 12.49
C LYS A 341 8.84 28.48 12.78
N ALA A 342 9.81 29.20 12.26
CA ALA A 342 9.93 30.67 12.37
C ALA A 342 9.14 31.43 11.28
N GLY A 343 8.39 30.76 10.40
CA GLY A 343 7.67 31.42 9.31
C GLY A 343 8.52 32.06 8.22
N LYS A 344 9.82 31.73 8.18
CA LYS A 344 10.80 32.35 7.26
C LYS A 344 10.91 31.67 5.90
N VAL A 345 10.23 30.55 5.68
CA VAL A 345 10.18 29.84 4.41
C VAL A 345 8.70 29.57 4.10
N ARG A 346 8.26 29.96 2.93
CA ARG A 346 6.90 29.72 2.40
C ARG A 346 6.88 28.45 1.55
#